data_7ed0af366ad67ac305230b4de6e79cf7
#
_entry.id   7ed0af366ad67ac305230b4de6e79cf7
#
_cell.length_a   1.000
_cell.length_b   1.000
_cell.length_c   1.000
_cell.angle_alpha   90.00
_cell.angle_beta   90.00
_cell.angle_gamma   90.00
#
_symmetry.space_group_name_H-M   'P 1'
#
loop_
_entity.id
_entity.type
_entity.pdbx_description
1 polymer ?
#
loop_
_entity_poly.entity_id
_entity_poly.type
_entity_poly.pdbx_seq_one_letter_code
_entity_poly.pdbx_strand_id
1 'polypeptide(L)'
;MRWFLAGLLCLGAGTVAQAAPEPIVIGQSLPLTGAGFPVANRVLAGAKAHVERLNAASGIQGRPIELVTLDDGGDPQRHAANLRTLVRSHHALAIVNCLGERACLAAAEATQELQVPLLGPMSGALALRARGIQHVFSLRPDDGREADALARQLQAIGISRVALLADGAAPARTEALAAALQRAGLQITRLLTDERPEAMETAFRTLATGAPQALVLNLGHGALAALDRLPASLRNTAPATIATLSTGGLTQLTRVFRERMIGYTSVVPNPEVAALPIVRDLQRDADEFIGPEALSFEGLEAYLHMRLLSAALRRAGKHLDARSLSEAIEGLGTLDIGGFRLSFGRERHHGSDFVEIGVRARDGRLLR
;
A
#
# COMPACT_ATOMS: atom_id res chain seq x y z
N MET A 1 33.35 -70.06 44.05
CA MET A 1 32.09 -69.41 43.69
C MET A 1 32.35 -67.88 43.58
N ARG A 2 32.54 -67.35 42.34
CA ARG A 2 32.90 -65.92 42.08
C ARG A 2 31.70 -65.28 41.36
N TRP A 3 31.08 -64.30 41.99
CA TRP A 3 29.98 -63.56 41.42
C TRP A 3 30.51 -62.33 40.63
N PHE A 4 30.28 -62.27 39.33
CA PHE A 4 30.55 -61.07 38.52
C PHE A 4 29.28 -60.19 38.53
N LEU A 5 29.37 -58.99 39.09
CA LEU A 5 28.38 -57.92 38.91
C LEU A 5 28.77 -57.20 37.62
N ALA A 6 27.88 -57.28 36.61
CA ALA A 6 27.95 -56.47 35.43
C ALA A 6 27.15 -55.16 35.69
N GLY A 7 27.86 -54.02 35.80
CA GLY A 7 27.28 -52.73 35.92
C GLY A 7 26.81 -52.20 34.52
N LEU A 8 25.50 -51.98 34.37
CA LEU A 8 24.90 -51.42 33.18
C LEU A 8 25.03 -49.88 33.24
N LEU A 9 25.93 -49.28 32.47
CA LEU A 9 26.03 -47.83 32.29
C LEU A 9 24.94 -47.39 31.29
N CYS A 10 23.84 -46.80 31.77
CA CYS A 10 22.87 -46.07 30.93
C CYS A 10 23.46 -44.71 30.57
N LEU A 11 24.01 -44.58 29.35
CA LEU A 11 24.28 -43.27 28.73
C LEU A 11 22.92 -42.58 28.39
N GLY A 12 22.48 -41.68 29.25
CA GLY A 12 21.39 -40.76 28.94
C GLY A 12 21.82 -39.79 27.87
N ALA A 13 21.39 -40.01 26.64
CA ALA A 13 21.50 -39.01 25.58
C ALA A 13 20.55 -37.84 25.94
N GLY A 14 21.08 -36.81 26.58
CA GLY A 14 20.39 -35.55 26.79
C GLY A 14 20.15 -34.90 25.44
N THR A 15 18.89 -34.88 24.98
CA THR A 15 18.49 -34.04 23.86
C THR A 15 18.63 -32.60 24.30
N VAL A 16 19.67 -31.92 23.82
CA VAL A 16 19.78 -30.47 23.93
C VAL A 16 18.62 -29.91 23.14
N ALA A 17 17.61 -29.41 23.85
CA ALA A 17 16.52 -28.65 23.22
C ALA A 17 17.17 -27.42 22.59
N GLN A 18 17.31 -27.43 21.26
CA GLN A 18 17.80 -26.29 20.52
C GLN A 18 16.74 -25.18 20.63
N ALA A 19 17.08 -24.06 21.25
CA ALA A 19 16.19 -22.92 21.35
C ALA A 19 15.73 -22.53 19.93
N ALA A 20 14.44 -22.30 19.77
CA ALA A 20 13.91 -21.84 18.49
C ALA A 20 14.64 -20.54 18.09
N PRO A 21 15.03 -20.39 16.83
CA PRO A 21 15.74 -19.19 16.40
C PRO A 21 14.86 -17.94 16.61
N GLU A 22 15.47 -16.87 17.11
CA GLU A 22 14.78 -15.60 17.33
C GLU A 22 14.15 -15.08 16.03
N PRO A 23 12.88 -14.62 16.06
CA PRO A 23 12.22 -14.10 14.88
C PRO A 23 12.93 -12.84 14.34
N ILE A 24 12.72 -12.56 13.05
CA ILE A 24 13.02 -11.26 12.46
C ILE A 24 11.75 -10.43 12.58
N VAL A 25 11.78 -9.42 13.46
CA VAL A 25 10.60 -8.56 13.71
C VAL A 25 10.53 -7.46 12.67
N ILE A 26 9.37 -7.34 12.02
CA ILE A 26 9.02 -6.29 11.06
C ILE A 26 7.79 -5.56 11.60
N GLY A 27 7.86 -4.22 11.63
CA GLY A 27 6.78 -3.40 12.16
C GLY A 27 5.93 -2.77 11.08
N GLN A 28 4.62 -2.61 11.35
CA GLN A 28 3.75 -1.73 10.58
C GLN A 28 2.70 -1.09 11.47
N SER A 29 2.25 0.10 11.09
CA SER A 29 1.12 0.80 11.72
C SER A 29 0.09 1.10 10.65
N LEU A 30 -1.15 0.72 10.89
CA LEU A 30 -2.25 0.83 9.92
C LEU A 30 -3.52 1.28 10.63
N PRO A 31 -4.47 1.94 9.95
CA PRO A 31 -5.77 2.29 10.51
C PRO A 31 -6.68 1.06 10.60
N LEU A 32 -6.46 0.22 11.62
CA LEU A 32 -7.23 -1.01 11.85
C LEU A 32 -8.60 -0.73 12.48
N THR A 33 -8.89 0.53 12.80
CA THR A 33 -10.19 1.04 13.23
C THR A 33 -10.60 2.25 12.41
N GLY A 34 -11.90 2.60 12.44
CA GLY A 34 -12.43 3.76 11.73
C GLY A 34 -12.56 3.57 10.22
N ALA A 35 -12.64 4.68 9.50
CA ALA A 35 -12.94 4.71 8.06
C ALA A 35 -11.84 4.07 7.18
N GLY A 36 -10.60 4.01 7.67
CA GLY A 36 -9.47 3.40 6.96
C GLY A 36 -9.43 1.89 7.01
N PHE A 37 -10.18 1.26 7.93
CA PHE A 37 -10.14 -0.18 8.18
C PHE A 37 -10.27 -1.05 6.92
N PRO A 38 -11.22 -0.81 5.99
CA PRO A 38 -11.38 -1.68 4.83
C PRO A 38 -10.13 -1.74 3.93
N VAL A 39 -9.41 -0.63 3.80
CA VAL A 39 -8.15 -0.58 3.04
C VAL A 39 -7.02 -1.22 3.85
N ALA A 40 -6.90 -0.87 5.13
CA ALA A 40 -5.89 -1.42 6.03
C ALA A 40 -5.97 -2.94 6.15
N ASN A 41 -7.19 -3.51 6.20
CA ASN A 41 -7.40 -4.95 6.26
C ASN A 41 -6.86 -5.65 5.00
N ARG A 42 -7.06 -5.07 3.81
CA ARG A 42 -6.52 -5.62 2.55
C ARG A 42 -4.99 -5.55 2.52
N VAL A 43 -4.40 -4.44 2.97
CA VAL A 43 -2.93 -4.30 3.10
C VAL A 43 -2.37 -5.34 4.06
N LEU A 44 -2.99 -5.48 5.24
CA LEU A 44 -2.58 -6.46 6.24
C LEU A 44 -2.68 -7.89 5.70
N ALA A 45 -3.78 -8.21 5.00
CA ALA A 45 -4.01 -9.52 4.39
C ALA A 45 -2.93 -9.86 3.35
N GLY A 46 -2.61 -8.93 2.44
CA GLY A 46 -1.55 -9.13 1.45
C GLY A 46 -0.16 -9.29 2.07
N ALA A 47 0.18 -8.48 3.08
CA ALA A 47 1.44 -8.62 3.80
C ALA A 47 1.55 -9.97 4.52
N LYS A 48 0.49 -10.38 5.24
CA LYS A 48 0.43 -11.67 5.95
C LYS A 48 0.52 -12.86 4.99
N ALA A 49 -0.12 -12.82 3.83
CA ALA A 49 -0.07 -13.92 2.87
C ALA A 49 1.39 -14.32 2.55
N HIS A 50 2.27 -13.34 2.34
CA HIS A 50 3.68 -13.64 2.10
C HIS A 50 4.43 -14.07 3.36
N VAL A 51 4.14 -13.47 4.52
CA VAL A 51 4.78 -13.84 5.81
C VAL A 51 4.47 -15.28 6.16
N GLU A 52 3.22 -15.70 6.07
CA GLU A 52 2.81 -17.09 6.37
C GLU A 52 3.46 -18.08 5.40
N ARG A 53 3.51 -17.75 4.11
CA ARG A 53 4.25 -18.56 3.12
C ARG A 53 5.73 -18.69 3.45
N LEU A 54 6.39 -17.59 3.87
CA LEU A 54 7.78 -17.64 4.28
C LEU A 54 7.99 -18.51 5.50
N ASN A 55 7.16 -18.35 6.51
CA ASN A 55 7.27 -19.09 7.77
C ASN A 55 6.98 -20.58 7.59
N ALA A 56 6.02 -20.94 6.75
CA ALA A 56 5.78 -22.33 6.34
C ALA A 56 6.99 -22.97 5.62
N ALA A 57 7.83 -22.13 4.96
CA ALA A 57 9.07 -22.56 4.31
C ALA A 57 10.32 -22.34 5.20
N SER A 58 10.16 -22.38 6.52
CA SER A 58 11.24 -22.19 7.53
C SER A 58 11.84 -20.77 7.59
N GLY A 59 11.11 -19.77 7.14
CA GLY A 59 11.47 -18.35 7.28
C GLY A 59 12.66 -17.91 6.43
N ILE A 60 13.42 -16.96 6.93
CA ILE A 60 14.65 -16.45 6.32
C ILE A 60 15.85 -17.01 7.09
N GLN A 61 16.66 -17.84 6.44
CA GLN A 61 17.84 -18.49 7.05
C GLN A 61 17.49 -19.24 8.36
N GLY A 62 16.32 -19.88 8.40
CA GLY A 62 15.83 -20.62 9.56
C GLY A 62 15.17 -19.76 10.63
N ARG A 63 15.06 -18.44 10.45
CA ARG A 63 14.39 -17.50 11.36
C ARG A 63 12.99 -17.14 10.84
N PRO A 64 11.94 -17.28 11.63
CA PRO A 64 10.62 -16.85 11.23
C PRO A 64 10.54 -15.31 11.14
N ILE A 65 9.61 -14.81 10.32
CA ILE A 65 9.25 -13.39 10.29
C ILE A 65 8.09 -13.17 11.25
N GLU A 66 8.23 -12.20 12.13
CA GLU A 66 7.14 -11.69 12.97
C GLU A 66 6.69 -10.33 12.46
N LEU A 67 5.47 -10.23 11.93
CA LEU A 67 4.89 -8.98 11.47
C LEU A 67 4.03 -8.38 12.58
N VAL A 68 4.59 -7.44 13.34
CA VAL A 68 3.89 -6.72 14.41
C VAL A 68 3.11 -5.56 13.81
N THR A 69 1.79 -5.55 14.03
CA THR A 69 0.91 -4.50 13.50
C THR A 69 0.22 -3.76 14.64
N LEU A 70 0.33 -2.42 14.64
CA LEU A 70 -0.35 -1.54 15.60
C LEU A 70 -1.43 -0.70 14.89
N ASP A 71 -2.53 -0.44 15.61
CA ASP A 71 -3.62 0.40 15.11
C ASP A 71 -3.32 1.88 15.34
N ASP A 72 -3.34 2.69 14.27
CA ASP A 72 -3.21 4.14 14.35
C ASP A 72 -4.55 4.89 14.26
N GLY A 73 -5.64 4.20 13.94
CA GLY A 73 -6.97 4.79 13.77
C GLY A 73 -7.05 5.86 12.67
N GLY A 74 -6.02 5.96 11.80
CA GLY A 74 -5.90 6.99 10.77
C GLY A 74 -5.31 8.32 11.27
N ASP A 75 -4.78 8.36 12.49
CA ASP A 75 -4.10 9.52 13.07
C ASP A 75 -2.58 9.47 12.77
N PRO A 76 -2.02 10.44 12.02
CA PRO A 76 -0.58 10.47 11.70
C PRO A 76 0.32 10.60 12.93
N GLN A 77 -0.13 11.26 14.01
CA GLN A 77 0.66 11.39 15.24
C GLN A 77 0.72 10.05 15.99
N ARG A 78 -0.42 9.37 16.10
CA ARG A 78 -0.49 8.00 16.65
C ARG A 78 0.30 7.03 15.78
N HIS A 79 0.26 7.17 14.46
CA HIS A 79 1.10 6.41 13.53
C HIS A 79 2.58 6.54 13.90
N ALA A 80 3.13 7.76 14.01
CA ALA A 80 4.52 8.00 14.39
C ALA A 80 4.87 7.46 15.79
N ALA A 81 3.95 7.58 16.77
CA ALA A 81 4.13 7.01 18.10
C ALA A 81 4.20 5.48 18.07
N ASN A 82 3.34 4.83 17.27
CA ASN A 82 3.37 3.39 17.05
C ASN A 82 4.70 2.93 16.47
N LEU A 83 5.29 3.68 15.50
CA LEU A 83 6.58 3.32 14.92
C LEU A 83 7.71 3.34 15.96
N ARG A 84 7.69 4.33 16.87
CA ARG A 84 8.64 4.35 17.99
C ARG A 84 8.49 3.15 18.91
N THR A 85 7.26 2.75 19.20
CA THR A 85 6.95 1.53 19.99
C THR A 85 7.44 0.27 19.27
N LEU A 86 7.16 0.14 17.97
CA LEU A 86 7.60 -1.01 17.16
C LEU A 86 9.11 -1.16 17.17
N VAL A 87 9.86 -0.08 17.01
CA VAL A 87 11.32 -0.15 16.97
C VAL A 87 11.94 -0.31 18.37
N ARG A 88 11.49 0.49 19.36
CA ARG A 88 12.13 0.50 20.68
C ARG A 88 11.70 -0.65 21.59
N SER A 89 10.44 -1.06 21.50
CA SER A 89 9.88 -2.10 22.40
C SER A 89 9.76 -3.47 21.75
N HIS A 90 9.44 -3.53 20.45
CA HIS A 90 9.33 -4.77 19.70
C HIS A 90 10.60 -5.10 18.89
N HIS A 91 11.61 -4.23 18.91
CA HIS A 91 12.88 -4.41 18.18
C HIS A 91 12.68 -4.62 16.67
N ALA A 92 11.69 -3.94 16.09
CA ALA A 92 11.45 -4.03 14.66
C ALA A 92 12.67 -3.54 13.86
N LEU A 93 13.16 -4.39 12.97
CA LEU A 93 14.31 -4.14 12.11
C LEU A 93 14.03 -3.14 11.01
N ALA A 94 12.79 -3.14 10.53
CA ALA A 94 12.27 -2.28 9.47
C ALA A 94 10.81 -1.97 9.72
N ILE A 95 10.35 -0.86 9.16
CA ILE A 95 8.94 -0.53 9.07
C ILE A 95 8.48 -0.79 7.63
N VAL A 96 7.32 -1.42 7.49
CA VAL A 96 6.69 -1.66 6.19
C VAL A 96 5.32 -1.04 6.16
N ASN A 97 4.90 -0.60 4.98
CA ASN A 97 3.59 -0.02 4.72
C ASN A 97 3.31 1.25 5.55
N CYS A 98 2.52 2.10 5.04
CA CYS A 98 1.79 3.19 5.68
C CYS A 98 0.70 3.61 4.69
N LEU A 99 -0.41 4.11 5.16
CA LEU A 99 -1.54 4.46 4.30
C LEU A 99 -1.80 5.96 4.26
N GLY A 100 -1.74 6.51 3.04
CA GLY A 100 -2.03 7.91 2.78
C GLY A 100 -0.85 8.86 3.00
N GLU A 101 -0.96 10.07 2.45
CA GLU A 101 0.14 11.04 2.39
C GLU A 101 0.64 11.43 3.79
N ARG A 102 -0.26 11.83 4.69
CA ARG A 102 0.11 12.33 6.02
C ARG A 102 0.78 11.27 6.89
N ALA A 103 0.23 10.06 6.93
CA ALA A 103 0.81 8.96 7.71
C ALA A 103 2.18 8.57 7.16
N CYS A 104 2.34 8.50 5.82
CA CYS A 104 3.62 8.12 5.22
C CYS A 104 4.70 9.21 5.37
N LEU A 105 4.34 10.50 5.38
CA LEU A 105 5.28 11.57 5.72
C LEU A 105 5.71 11.48 7.19
N ALA A 106 4.78 11.30 8.12
CA ALA A 106 5.08 11.08 9.53
C ALA A 106 5.94 9.80 9.75
N ALA A 107 5.69 8.75 8.96
CA ALA A 107 6.52 7.55 8.98
C ALA A 107 7.95 7.82 8.51
N ALA A 108 8.14 8.59 7.44
CA ALA A 108 9.47 8.94 6.95
C ALA A 108 10.27 9.72 7.99
N GLU A 109 9.66 10.69 8.68
CA GLU A 109 10.30 11.45 9.76
C GLU A 109 10.66 10.54 10.95
N ALA A 110 9.71 9.72 11.41
CA ALA A 110 9.93 8.83 12.55
C ALA A 110 11.01 7.76 12.27
N THR A 111 11.01 7.16 11.07
CA THR A 111 12.00 6.13 10.70
C THR A 111 13.39 6.72 10.48
N GLN A 112 13.50 7.98 10.08
CA GLN A 112 14.76 8.70 10.05
C GLN A 112 15.33 8.92 11.46
N GLU A 113 14.49 9.37 12.41
CA GLU A 113 14.87 9.49 13.82
C GLU A 113 15.34 8.15 14.39
N LEU A 114 14.64 7.08 14.07
CA LEU A 114 14.87 5.73 14.58
C LEU A 114 15.99 4.97 13.84
N GLN A 115 16.51 5.51 12.74
CA GLN A 115 17.56 4.90 11.92
C GLN A 115 17.19 3.52 11.39
N VAL A 116 15.92 3.30 11.03
CA VAL A 116 15.42 2.06 10.41
C VAL A 116 14.83 2.35 9.03
N PRO A 117 14.90 1.41 8.06
CA PRO A 117 14.30 1.61 6.75
C PRO A 117 12.76 1.57 6.82
N LEU A 118 12.13 2.47 6.04
CA LEU A 118 10.71 2.44 5.68
C LEU A 118 10.58 1.85 4.28
N LEU A 119 9.90 0.72 4.16
CA LEU A 119 9.71 0.04 2.89
C LEU A 119 8.24 0.05 2.49
N GLY A 120 7.98 0.45 1.25
CA GLY A 120 6.65 0.40 0.67
C GLY A 120 5.66 1.40 1.25
N PRO A 121 5.98 2.71 1.34
CA PRO A 121 4.96 3.70 1.63
C PRO A 121 3.90 3.70 0.52
N MET A 122 2.62 3.55 0.89
CA MET A 122 1.50 3.58 -0.04
C MET A 122 1.04 5.03 -0.28
N SER A 123 1.99 5.84 -0.71
CA SER A 123 1.84 7.24 -1.09
C SER A 123 2.85 7.60 -2.19
N GLY A 124 2.39 8.29 -3.22
CA GLY A 124 3.22 8.81 -4.30
C GLY A 124 3.75 10.22 -4.04
N ALA A 125 3.64 10.75 -2.81
CA ALA A 125 4.06 12.10 -2.48
C ALA A 125 5.55 12.34 -2.79
N LEU A 126 5.86 13.38 -3.55
CA LEU A 126 7.24 13.72 -3.93
C LEU A 126 8.15 13.98 -2.73
N ALA A 127 7.60 14.45 -1.61
CA ALA A 127 8.35 14.67 -0.38
C ALA A 127 9.02 13.39 0.15
N LEU A 128 8.43 12.21 -0.09
CA LEU A 128 9.02 10.90 0.25
C LEU A 128 10.24 10.53 -0.61
N ARG A 129 10.55 11.31 -1.65
CA ARG A 129 11.63 11.12 -2.61
C ARG A 129 12.62 12.28 -2.63
N ALA A 130 12.49 13.20 -1.67
CA ALA A 130 13.36 14.36 -1.57
C ALA A 130 14.82 13.95 -1.35
N ARG A 131 15.77 14.74 -1.86
CA ARG A 131 17.19 14.54 -1.59
C ARG A 131 17.42 14.57 -0.07
N GLY A 132 18.12 13.56 0.46
CA GLY A 132 18.37 13.40 1.89
C GLY A 132 17.45 12.39 2.58
N ILE A 133 16.37 11.94 1.94
CA ILE A 133 15.55 10.82 2.44
C ILE A 133 16.08 9.52 1.84
N GLN A 134 17.11 8.94 2.48
CA GLN A 134 17.81 7.75 1.99
C GLN A 134 17.33 6.44 2.63
N HIS A 135 16.44 6.50 3.59
CA HIS A 135 15.92 5.33 4.33
C HIS A 135 14.52 4.92 3.88
N VAL A 136 13.92 5.62 2.90
CA VAL A 136 12.58 5.32 2.36
C VAL A 136 12.72 4.64 1.00
N PHE A 137 12.18 3.42 0.90
CA PHE A 137 12.19 2.59 -0.30
C PHE A 137 10.76 2.38 -0.80
N SER A 138 10.38 3.07 -1.86
CA SER A 138 9.04 3.03 -2.44
C SER A 138 8.99 2.09 -3.65
N LEU A 139 7.89 1.33 -3.81
CA LEU A 139 7.68 0.54 -5.03
C LEU A 139 6.93 1.30 -6.10
N ARG A 140 6.07 2.23 -5.72
CA ARG A 140 5.17 2.93 -6.64
C ARG A 140 5.82 4.15 -7.32
N PRO A 141 5.27 4.61 -8.45
CA PRO A 141 5.60 5.91 -9.05
C PRO A 141 5.16 7.06 -8.14
N ASP A 142 5.54 8.30 -8.50
CA ASP A 142 5.01 9.49 -7.85
C ASP A 142 3.58 9.83 -8.32
N ASP A 143 2.88 10.63 -7.49
CA ASP A 143 1.50 11.05 -7.77
C ASP A 143 1.37 11.83 -9.10
N GLY A 144 2.44 12.54 -9.52
CA GLY A 144 2.44 13.27 -10.77
C GLY A 144 2.37 12.35 -11.99
N ARG A 145 3.09 11.21 -11.97
CA ARG A 145 3.03 10.21 -13.05
C ARG A 145 1.66 9.57 -13.17
N GLU A 146 1.03 9.22 -12.05
CA GLU A 146 -0.33 8.70 -12.05
C GLU A 146 -1.32 9.76 -12.57
N ALA A 147 -1.21 11.00 -12.08
CA ALA A 147 -2.05 12.11 -12.49
C ALA A 147 -1.92 12.43 -14.00
N ASP A 148 -0.69 12.43 -14.54
CA ASP A 148 -0.45 12.63 -15.97
C ASP A 148 -1.06 11.51 -16.83
N ALA A 149 -0.97 10.25 -16.38
CA ALA A 149 -1.58 9.12 -17.07
C ALA A 149 -3.11 9.27 -17.10
N LEU A 150 -3.72 9.58 -15.95
CA LEU A 150 -5.17 9.80 -15.84
C LEU A 150 -5.65 10.97 -16.70
N ALA A 151 -4.93 12.10 -16.65
CA ALA A 151 -5.29 13.30 -17.42
C ALA A 151 -5.25 13.05 -18.92
N ARG A 152 -4.20 12.37 -19.43
CA ARG A 152 -4.12 11.98 -20.84
C ARG A 152 -5.26 11.05 -21.25
N GLN A 153 -5.64 10.11 -20.40
CA GLN A 153 -6.75 9.20 -20.67
C GLN A 153 -8.08 9.94 -20.77
N LEU A 154 -8.34 10.87 -19.83
CA LEU A 154 -9.56 11.69 -19.88
C LEU A 154 -9.62 12.55 -21.14
N GLN A 155 -8.50 13.16 -21.53
CA GLN A 155 -8.39 13.91 -22.77
C GLN A 155 -8.65 13.04 -24.01
N ALA A 156 -8.03 11.84 -24.04
CA ALA A 156 -8.13 10.91 -25.17
C ALA A 156 -9.57 10.42 -25.43
N ILE A 157 -10.40 10.33 -24.38
CA ILE A 157 -11.82 9.97 -24.49
C ILE A 157 -12.74 11.18 -24.70
N GLY A 158 -12.17 12.36 -24.99
CA GLY A 158 -12.93 13.55 -25.36
C GLY A 158 -13.46 14.38 -24.18
N ILE A 159 -13.01 14.13 -22.95
CA ILE A 159 -13.34 14.98 -21.80
C ILE A 159 -12.61 16.32 -21.95
N SER A 160 -13.30 17.41 -21.70
CA SER A 160 -12.74 18.77 -21.70
C SER A 160 -13.04 19.55 -20.39
N ARG A 161 -14.11 19.20 -19.67
CA ARG A 161 -14.51 19.84 -18.40
C ARG A 161 -14.54 18.83 -17.27
N VAL A 162 -13.77 19.08 -16.23
CA VAL A 162 -13.58 18.19 -15.08
C VAL A 162 -13.89 18.93 -13.79
N ALA A 163 -14.64 18.30 -12.88
CA ALA A 163 -14.66 18.70 -11.49
C ALA A 163 -13.62 17.86 -10.72
N LEU A 164 -12.74 18.52 -9.96
CA LEU A 164 -11.79 17.89 -9.04
C LEU A 164 -12.29 18.10 -7.61
N LEU A 165 -12.79 17.04 -6.99
CA LEU A 165 -13.27 17.05 -5.60
C LEU A 165 -12.20 16.48 -4.67
N ALA A 166 -11.79 17.27 -3.68
CA ALA A 166 -10.74 16.92 -2.70
C ALA A 166 -11.15 17.33 -1.27
N ASP A 167 -10.60 16.63 -0.28
CA ASP A 167 -10.86 16.85 1.15
C ASP A 167 -9.64 17.35 1.95
N GLY A 168 -8.52 17.62 1.29
CA GLY A 168 -7.31 18.07 1.96
C GLY A 168 -6.53 16.96 2.70
N ALA A 169 -6.92 15.70 2.59
CA ALA A 169 -6.15 14.57 3.15
C ALA A 169 -4.80 14.37 2.45
N ALA A 170 -4.71 14.72 1.17
CA ALA A 170 -3.51 14.62 0.35
C ALA A 170 -3.34 15.87 -0.52
N PRO A 171 -2.90 17.01 0.05
CA PRO A 171 -2.83 18.28 -0.66
C PRO A 171 -1.83 18.27 -1.82
N ALA A 172 -0.66 17.64 -1.65
CA ALA A 172 0.35 17.57 -2.70
C ALA A 172 -0.18 16.77 -3.91
N ARG A 173 -0.92 15.69 -3.69
CA ARG A 173 -1.58 14.91 -4.74
C ARG A 173 -2.72 15.70 -5.42
N THR A 174 -3.47 16.51 -4.66
CA THR A 174 -4.48 17.39 -5.24
C THR A 174 -3.86 18.37 -6.23
N GLU A 175 -2.73 19.00 -5.88
CA GLU A 175 -2.02 19.91 -6.77
C GLU A 175 -1.39 19.18 -7.97
N ALA A 176 -0.85 17.98 -7.77
CA ALA A 176 -0.34 17.16 -8.88
C ALA A 176 -1.45 16.82 -9.89
N LEU A 177 -2.64 16.43 -9.42
CA LEU A 177 -3.82 16.18 -10.26
C LEU A 177 -4.24 17.43 -11.00
N ALA A 178 -4.39 18.56 -10.31
CA ALA A 178 -4.80 19.81 -10.93
C ALA A 178 -3.80 20.25 -12.03
N ALA A 179 -2.51 20.19 -11.74
CA ALA A 179 -1.46 20.53 -12.69
C ALA A 179 -1.47 19.59 -13.92
N ALA A 180 -1.65 18.29 -13.71
CA ALA A 180 -1.71 17.30 -14.80
C ALA A 180 -2.93 17.52 -15.70
N LEU A 181 -4.11 17.74 -15.11
CA LEU A 181 -5.34 18.05 -15.85
C LEU A 181 -5.21 19.34 -16.67
N GLN A 182 -4.59 20.39 -16.10
CA GLN A 182 -4.31 21.64 -16.81
C GLN A 182 -3.34 21.45 -17.97
N ARG A 183 -2.23 20.70 -17.75
CA ARG A 183 -1.28 20.39 -18.83
C ARG A 183 -1.91 19.62 -19.98
N ALA A 184 -2.90 18.79 -19.68
CA ALA A 184 -3.70 18.08 -20.69
C ALA A 184 -4.76 18.96 -21.37
N GLY A 185 -4.85 20.26 -21.05
CA GLY A 185 -5.80 21.20 -21.66
C GLY A 185 -7.22 21.10 -21.13
N LEU A 186 -7.44 20.44 -19.98
CA LEU A 186 -8.77 20.27 -19.40
C LEU A 186 -9.15 21.50 -18.54
N GLN A 187 -10.40 21.91 -18.64
CA GLN A 187 -10.98 22.95 -17.77
C GLN A 187 -11.37 22.33 -16.42
N ILE A 188 -10.87 22.92 -15.33
CA ILE A 188 -11.03 22.35 -13.99
C ILE A 188 -11.89 23.24 -13.12
N THR A 189 -12.93 22.68 -12.52
CA THR A 189 -13.63 23.26 -11.37
C THR A 189 -13.16 22.54 -10.12
N ARG A 190 -12.48 23.23 -9.21
CA ARG A 190 -12.07 22.67 -7.92
C ARG A 190 -13.22 22.73 -6.93
N LEU A 191 -13.54 21.61 -6.31
CA LEU A 191 -14.53 21.47 -5.25
C LEU A 191 -13.83 20.97 -3.99
N LEU A 192 -14.19 21.53 -2.85
CA LEU A 192 -13.66 21.12 -1.55
C LEU A 192 -14.77 20.45 -0.74
N THR A 193 -14.38 19.47 0.04
CA THR A 193 -15.23 18.78 0.99
C THR A 193 -14.40 18.41 2.24
N ASP A 194 -15.01 17.73 3.16
CA ASP A 194 -14.37 17.08 4.30
C ASP A 194 -15.15 15.79 4.67
N GLU A 195 -14.91 15.24 5.83
CA GLU A 195 -15.56 14.01 6.28
C GLU A 195 -17.02 14.21 6.78
N ARG A 196 -17.50 15.47 6.85
CA ARG A 196 -18.87 15.78 7.28
C ARG A 196 -19.84 15.59 6.10
N PRO A 197 -20.99 14.91 6.34
CA PRO A 197 -22.00 14.69 5.30
C PRO A 197 -22.47 15.99 4.63
N GLU A 198 -22.64 17.06 5.40
CA GLU A 198 -23.14 18.36 4.91
C GLU A 198 -22.17 19.04 3.93
N ALA A 199 -20.86 18.92 4.18
CA ALA A 199 -19.83 19.42 3.27
C ALA A 199 -19.84 18.65 1.94
N MET A 200 -20.00 17.32 2.01
CA MET A 200 -20.14 16.46 0.84
C MET A 200 -21.41 16.79 0.04
N GLU A 201 -22.55 16.97 0.70
CA GLU A 201 -23.78 17.39 0.04
C GLU A 201 -23.63 18.74 -0.66
N THR A 202 -23.00 19.72 -0.01
CA THR A 202 -22.74 21.05 -0.59
C THR A 202 -21.88 20.95 -1.84
N ALA A 203 -20.82 20.14 -1.81
CA ALA A 203 -19.96 19.89 -2.96
C ALA A 203 -20.75 19.28 -4.15
N PHE A 204 -21.64 18.33 -3.89
CA PHE A 204 -22.46 17.71 -4.94
C PHE A 204 -23.57 18.61 -5.46
N ARG A 205 -24.13 19.51 -4.66
CA ARG A 205 -25.05 20.57 -5.15
C ARG A 205 -24.33 21.52 -6.11
N THR A 206 -23.09 21.92 -5.76
CA THR A 206 -22.26 22.76 -6.65
C THR A 206 -21.86 21.99 -7.91
N LEU A 207 -21.52 20.70 -7.80
CA LEU A 207 -21.23 19.83 -8.94
C LEU A 207 -22.39 19.81 -9.95
N ALA A 208 -23.63 19.72 -9.45
CA ALA A 208 -24.84 19.67 -10.28
C ALA A 208 -25.02 20.92 -11.15
N THR A 209 -24.66 22.12 -10.65
CA THR A 209 -24.77 23.37 -11.39
C THR A 209 -23.67 23.56 -12.44
N GLY A 210 -22.49 22.98 -12.22
CA GLY A 210 -21.32 23.11 -13.10
C GLY A 210 -21.34 22.20 -14.33
N ALA A 211 -22.18 21.16 -14.33
CA ALA A 211 -22.31 20.15 -15.38
C ALA A 211 -20.97 19.66 -15.98
N PRO A 212 -20.01 19.18 -15.18
CA PRO A 212 -18.76 18.65 -15.69
C PRO A 212 -19.00 17.33 -16.45
N GLN A 213 -18.09 16.98 -17.36
CA GLN A 213 -18.14 15.72 -18.09
C GLN A 213 -17.53 14.56 -17.28
N ALA A 214 -16.59 14.88 -16.38
CA ALA A 214 -15.99 13.90 -15.46
C ALA A 214 -15.85 14.49 -14.06
N LEU A 215 -15.91 13.62 -13.04
CA LEU A 215 -15.61 13.91 -11.65
C LEU A 215 -14.34 13.16 -11.25
N VAL A 216 -13.26 13.89 -10.99
CA VAL A 216 -12.02 13.34 -10.44
C VAL A 216 -12.06 13.45 -8.92
N LEU A 217 -11.84 12.35 -8.22
CA LEU A 217 -11.91 12.25 -6.77
C LEU A 217 -10.52 12.07 -6.17
N ASN A 218 -10.17 12.93 -5.22
CA ASN A 218 -9.01 12.80 -4.35
C ASN A 218 -9.44 12.94 -2.90
N LEU A 219 -9.98 11.86 -2.34
CA LEU A 219 -10.61 11.82 -1.03
C LEU A 219 -9.86 10.88 -0.09
N GLY A 220 -9.67 11.31 1.15
CA GLY A 220 -9.23 10.46 2.24
C GLY A 220 -10.35 9.52 2.73
N HIS A 221 -10.03 8.60 3.60
CA HIS A 221 -10.95 7.56 4.06
C HIS A 221 -12.21 8.13 4.74
N GLY A 222 -12.07 9.23 5.53
CA GLY A 222 -13.20 9.90 6.18
C GLY A 222 -14.20 10.47 5.19
N ALA A 223 -13.71 11.22 4.19
CA ALA A 223 -14.55 11.79 3.14
C ALA A 223 -15.15 10.71 2.21
N LEU A 224 -14.43 9.64 1.93
CA LEU A 224 -14.98 8.47 1.22
C LEU A 224 -16.12 7.83 2.02
N ALA A 225 -16.01 7.73 3.35
CA ALA A 225 -17.10 7.23 4.20
C ALA A 225 -18.31 8.19 4.22
N ALA A 226 -18.08 9.51 4.16
CA ALA A 226 -19.17 10.50 4.00
C ALA A 226 -19.88 10.36 2.65
N LEU A 227 -19.14 10.04 1.59
CA LEU A 227 -19.69 9.80 0.26
C LEU A 227 -20.70 8.63 0.23
N ASP A 228 -20.51 7.60 1.05
CA ASP A 228 -21.47 6.49 1.20
C ASP A 228 -22.84 6.96 1.74
N ARG A 229 -22.85 8.00 2.57
CA ARG A 229 -24.03 8.54 3.22
C ARG A 229 -24.76 9.58 2.36
N LEU A 230 -24.15 9.97 1.22
CA LEU A 230 -24.74 10.96 0.33
C LEU A 230 -26.09 10.45 -0.20
N PRO A 231 -27.19 11.26 -0.16
CA PRO A 231 -28.47 10.90 -0.72
C PRO A 231 -28.39 10.48 -2.20
N ALA A 232 -29.17 9.48 -2.59
CA ALA A 232 -29.16 8.98 -3.97
C ALA A 232 -29.47 10.07 -5.00
N SER A 233 -30.36 11.02 -4.68
CA SER A 233 -30.68 12.16 -5.53
C SER A 233 -29.45 13.01 -5.86
N LEU A 234 -28.57 13.26 -4.89
CA LEU A 234 -27.32 13.98 -5.09
C LEU A 234 -26.26 13.11 -5.78
N ARG A 235 -26.13 11.81 -5.41
CA ARG A 235 -25.21 10.91 -6.11
C ARG A 235 -25.50 10.84 -7.61
N ASN A 236 -26.77 10.88 -7.99
CA ASN A 236 -27.20 10.82 -9.38
C ASN A 236 -26.85 12.09 -10.17
N THR A 237 -26.47 13.20 -9.52
CA THR A 237 -25.95 14.40 -10.23
C THR A 237 -24.52 14.23 -10.71
N ALA A 238 -23.79 13.22 -10.22
CA ALA A 238 -22.44 12.90 -10.70
C ALA A 238 -22.45 12.60 -12.19
N PRO A 239 -21.44 13.05 -12.96
CA PRO A 239 -21.32 12.76 -14.38
C PRO A 239 -21.18 11.25 -14.64
N ALA A 240 -21.34 10.84 -15.90
CA ALA A 240 -21.21 9.44 -16.31
C ALA A 240 -19.80 8.85 -16.05
N THR A 241 -18.78 9.70 -16.04
CA THR A 241 -17.38 9.35 -15.83
C THR A 241 -16.92 9.82 -14.47
N ILE A 242 -16.50 8.88 -13.62
CA ILE A 242 -15.80 9.11 -12.35
C ILE A 242 -14.36 8.70 -12.57
N ALA A 243 -13.40 9.39 -11.95
CA ALA A 243 -12.00 9.01 -12.06
C ALA A 243 -11.24 9.18 -10.73
N THR A 244 -10.23 8.36 -10.50
CA THR A 244 -9.41 8.42 -9.29
C THR A 244 -8.01 7.83 -9.54
N LEU A 245 -7.07 8.18 -8.66
CA LEU A 245 -5.76 7.53 -8.63
C LEU A 245 -5.80 6.22 -7.82
N SER A 246 -4.72 5.46 -7.85
CA SER A 246 -4.58 4.14 -7.22
C SER A 246 -4.95 4.09 -5.73
N THR A 247 -4.79 5.21 -5.02
CA THR A 247 -5.13 5.34 -3.59
C THR A 247 -6.55 5.85 -3.33
N GLY A 248 -7.36 6.00 -4.37
CA GLY A 248 -8.68 6.67 -4.28
C GLY A 248 -9.85 5.78 -3.89
N GLY A 249 -9.63 4.58 -3.35
CA GLY A 249 -10.70 3.74 -2.81
C GLY A 249 -11.62 3.14 -3.89
N LEU A 250 -11.07 2.59 -4.97
CA LEU A 250 -11.81 2.05 -6.11
C LEU A 250 -12.98 1.13 -5.70
N THR A 251 -12.76 0.22 -4.76
CA THR A 251 -13.81 -0.68 -4.26
C THR A 251 -15.00 0.07 -3.69
N GLN A 252 -14.75 1.13 -2.93
CA GLN A 252 -15.82 1.96 -2.36
C GLN A 252 -16.53 2.78 -3.42
N LEU A 253 -15.77 3.40 -4.35
CA LEU A 253 -16.34 4.17 -5.46
C LEU A 253 -17.23 3.30 -6.35
N THR A 254 -16.83 2.06 -6.63
CA THR A 254 -17.64 1.09 -7.37
C THR A 254 -18.98 0.82 -6.69
N ARG A 255 -18.99 0.72 -5.36
CA ARG A 255 -20.21 0.52 -4.58
C ARG A 255 -21.12 1.75 -4.59
N VAL A 256 -20.53 2.95 -4.46
CA VAL A 256 -21.28 4.22 -4.42
C VAL A 256 -21.85 4.58 -5.79
N PHE A 257 -21.05 4.42 -6.85
CA PHE A 257 -21.38 4.83 -8.22
C PHE A 257 -21.60 3.64 -9.16
N ARG A 258 -22.44 2.69 -8.74
CA ARG A 258 -22.68 1.40 -9.45
C ARG A 258 -22.99 1.56 -10.93
N GLU A 259 -23.70 2.64 -11.33
CA GLU A 259 -24.16 2.89 -12.69
C GLU A 259 -23.23 3.83 -13.47
N ARG A 260 -22.05 4.14 -12.96
CA ARG A 260 -21.07 5.02 -13.58
C ARG A 260 -19.86 4.23 -14.08
N MET A 261 -19.20 4.78 -15.08
CA MET A 261 -17.87 4.30 -15.45
C MET A 261 -16.85 4.88 -14.47
N ILE A 262 -15.97 4.04 -13.92
CA ILE A 262 -14.93 4.48 -13.01
C ILE A 262 -13.58 4.21 -13.65
N GLY A 263 -12.94 5.28 -14.13
CA GLY A 263 -11.56 5.28 -14.54
C GLY A 263 -10.64 5.31 -13.32
N TYR A 264 -9.58 4.53 -13.33
CA TYR A 264 -8.62 4.51 -12.23
C TYR A 264 -7.20 4.26 -12.74
N THR A 265 -6.21 4.74 -12.00
CA THR A 265 -4.83 4.30 -12.16
C THR A 265 -4.54 3.14 -11.21
N SER A 266 -3.57 2.31 -11.58
CA SER A 266 -2.98 1.32 -10.69
C SER A 266 -1.46 1.38 -10.79
N VAL A 267 -0.79 1.15 -9.68
CA VAL A 267 0.68 1.11 -9.56
C VAL A 267 1.21 -0.32 -9.44
N VAL A 268 0.32 -1.28 -9.46
CA VAL A 268 0.58 -2.72 -9.52
C VAL A 268 -0.30 -3.35 -10.59
N PRO A 269 0.07 -4.52 -11.13
CA PRO A 269 -0.79 -5.24 -12.07
C PRO A 269 -2.17 -5.51 -11.49
N ASN A 270 -3.19 -5.52 -12.33
CA ASN A 270 -4.54 -5.81 -11.87
C ASN A 270 -4.67 -7.24 -11.34
N PRO A 271 -4.96 -7.46 -10.04
CA PRO A 271 -5.02 -8.79 -9.43
C PRO A 271 -6.20 -9.65 -9.93
N GLU A 272 -7.24 -9.04 -10.53
CA GLU A 272 -8.40 -9.78 -11.03
C GLU A 272 -8.16 -10.41 -12.42
N VAL A 273 -7.27 -9.82 -13.24
CA VAL A 273 -7.13 -10.21 -14.66
C VAL A 273 -5.70 -10.44 -15.13
N ALA A 274 -4.69 -10.04 -14.34
CA ALA A 274 -3.30 -10.19 -14.75
C ALA A 274 -2.83 -11.64 -14.61
N ALA A 275 -2.37 -12.23 -15.72
CA ALA A 275 -1.84 -13.59 -15.76
C ALA A 275 -0.36 -13.68 -15.31
N LEU A 276 0.10 -12.74 -14.50
CA LEU A 276 1.49 -12.71 -14.03
C LEU A 276 1.73 -13.73 -12.91
N PRO A 277 2.93 -14.35 -12.85
CA PRO A 277 3.27 -15.27 -11.77
C PRO A 277 3.06 -14.69 -10.37
N ILE A 278 3.38 -13.40 -10.16
CA ILE A 278 3.19 -12.75 -8.86
C ILE A 278 1.73 -12.73 -8.40
N VAL A 279 0.77 -12.58 -9.33
CA VAL A 279 -0.67 -12.59 -9.02
C VAL A 279 -1.11 -14.00 -8.65
N ARG A 280 -0.62 -15.02 -9.39
CA ARG A 280 -0.88 -16.43 -9.06
C ARG A 280 -0.26 -16.83 -7.72
N ASP A 281 0.94 -16.31 -7.41
CA ASP A 281 1.58 -16.54 -6.11
C ASP A 281 0.73 -15.96 -4.97
N LEU A 282 0.27 -14.70 -5.12
CA LEU A 282 -0.63 -14.08 -4.14
C LEU A 282 -1.92 -14.89 -3.99
N GLN A 283 -2.54 -15.31 -5.09
CA GLN A 283 -3.78 -16.09 -5.07
C GLN A 283 -3.59 -17.40 -4.29
N ARG A 284 -2.56 -18.18 -4.63
CA ARG A 284 -2.23 -19.40 -3.91
C ARG A 284 -2.02 -19.18 -2.41
N ASP A 285 -1.23 -18.15 -2.05
CA ASP A 285 -0.88 -17.89 -0.65
C ASP A 285 -2.08 -17.32 0.13
N ALA A 286 -2.94 -16.53 -0.54
CA ALA A 286 -4.20 -16.08 0.03
C ALA A 286 -5.17 -17.26 0.29
N ASP A 287 -5.37 -18.13 -0.69
CA ASP A 287 -6.25 -19.29 -0.56
C ASP A 287 -5.81 -20.23 0.56
N GLU A 288 -4.50 -20.39 0.75
CA GLU A 288 -3.94 -21.29 1.75
C GLU A 288 -3.94 -20.71 3.18
N PHE A 289 -3.70 -19.40 3.36
CA PHE A 289 -3.39 -18.85 4.68
C PHE A 289 -4.33 -17.75 5.16
N ILE A 290 -4.94 -16.96 4.28
CA ILE A 290 -5.53 -15.67 4.68
C ILE A 290 -7.01 -15.56 4.29
N GLY A 291 -7.31 -15.74 3.01
CA GLY A 291 -8.63 -15.51 2.43
C GLY A 291 -8.64 -14.46 1.31
N PRO A 292 -9.83 -14.19 0.74
CA PRO A 292 -9.99 -13.38 -0.46
C PRO A 292 -9.64 -11.89 -0.28
N GLU A 293 -9.56 -11.39 0.95
CA GLU A 293 -9.24 -9.97 1.24
C GLU A 293 -7.87 -9.57 0.70
N ALA A 294 -6.94 -10.53 0.59
CA ALA A 294 -5.62 -10.30 0.01
C ALA A 294 -5.67 -10.05 -1.50
N LEU A 295 -6.71 -10.52 -2.21
CA LEU A 295 -6.86 -10.42 -3.66
C LEU A 295 -7.43 -9.04 -4.06
N SER A 296 -6.63 -8.01 -3.85
CA SER A 296 -6.95 -6.61 -4.14
C SER A 296 -5.69 -5.87 -4.60
N PHE A 297 -5.84 -4.66 -5.16
CA PHE A 297 -4.69 -3.83 -5.53
C PHE A 297 -3.81 -3.53 -4.32
N GLU A 298 -4.42 -3.15 -3.20
CA GLU A 298 -3.71 -2.84 -1.96
C GLU A 298 -3.06 -4.10 -1.35
N GLY A 299 -3.72 -5.23 -1.45
CA GLY A 299 -3.17 -6.52 -1.01
C GLY A 299 -1.98 -6.97 -1.85
N LEU A 300 -2.07 -6.86 -3.19
CA LEU A 300 -0.96 -7.18 -4.08
C LEU A 300 0.23 -6.25 -3.86
N GLU A 301 0.00 -4.95 -3.65
CA GLU A 301 1.06 -4.00 -3.37
C GLU A 301 1.78 -4.36 -2.05
N ALA A 302 1.04 -4.62 -0.98
CA ALA A 302 1.62 -5.04 0.29
C ALA A 302 2.34 -6.40 0.20
N TYR A 303 1.81 -7.34 -0.57
CA TYR A 303 2.47 -8.62 -0.87
C TYR A 303 3.80 -8.40 -1.60
N LEU A 304 3.86 -7.49 -2.59
CA LEU A 304 5.09 -7.09 -3.29
C LEU A 304 6.10 -6.45 -2.34
N HIS A 305 5.65 -5.62 -1.38
CA HIS A 305 6.52 -5.06 -0.34
C HIS A 305 7.20 -6.16 0.46
N MET A 306 6.46 -7.16 0.89
CA MET A 306 7.02 -8.28 1.67
C MET A 306 7.92 -9.20 0.81
N ARG A 307 7.61 -9.36 -0.48
CA ARG A 307 8.48 -10.07 -1.44
C ARG A 307 9.83 -9.35 -1.61
N LEU A 308 9.81 -8.03 -1.76
CA LEU A 308 11.03 -7.21 -1.83
C LEU A 308 11.82 -7.30 -0.52
N LEU A 309 11.15 -7.14 0.62
CA LEU A 309 11.79 -7.24 1.93
C LEU A 309 12.48 -8.61 2.11
N SER A 310 11.82 -9.70 1.76
CA SER A 310 12.41 -11.03 1.89
C SER A 310 13.61 -11.25 0.96
N ALA A 311 13.62 -10.66 -0.24
CA ALA A 311 14.79 -10.68 -1.12
C ALA A 311 15.97 -9.92 -0.49
N ALA A 312 15.71 -8.75 0.10
CA ALA A 312 16.71 -7.95 0.79
C ALA A 312 17.26 -8.64 2.05
N LEU A 313 16.39 -9.26 2.87
CA LEU A 313 16.79 -10.01 4.06
C LEU A 313 17.71 -11.20 3.71
N ARG A 314 17.40 -11.94 2.65
CA ARG A 314 18.28 -13.03 2.17
C ARG A 314 19.63 -12.49 1.72
N ARG A 315 19.67 -11.33 1.08
CA ARG A 315 20.90 -10.69 0.61
C ARG A 315 21.74 -10.12 1.76
N ALA A 316 21.12 -9.54 2.78
CA ALA A 316 21.81 -8.95 3.94
C ALA A 316 22.60 -10.02 4.74
N GLY A 317 22.18 -11.28 4.67
CA GLY A 317 22.91 -12.39 5.28
C GLY A 317 22.67 -12.51 6.78
N LYS A 318 23.64 -13.12 7.51
CA LYS A 318 23.48 -13.49 8.92
C LYS A 318 23.60 -12.31 9.90
N HIS A 319 24.40 -11.31 9.56
CA HIS A 319 24.59 -10.12 10.41
C HIS A 319 23.57 -9.06 9.99
N LEU A 320 22.37 -9.22 10.52
CA LEU A 320 21.20 -8.46 10.10
C LEU A 320 20.93 -7.32 11.08
N ASP A 321 21.09 -6.09 10.60
CA ASP A 321 20.70 -4.85 11.25
C ASP A 321 20.01 -3.90 10.23
N ALA A 322 19.50 -2.77 10.70
CA ALA A 322 18.77 -1.81 9.88
C ALA A 322 19.63 -1.25 8.73
N ARG A 323 20.92 -1.06 8.98
CA ARG A 323 21.88 -0.54 8.00
C ARG A 323 22.17 -1.58 6.91
N SER A 324 22.53 -2.80 7.31
CA SER A 324 22.81 -3.89 6.35
C SER A 324 21.59 -4.23 5.50
N LEU A 325 20.38 -4.09 6.05
CA LEU A 325 19.14 -4.24 5.31
C LEU A 325 18.96 -3.13 4.27
N SER A 326 19.21 -1.86 4.62
CA SER A 326 19.14 -0.75 3.68
C SER A 326 20.15 -0.91 2.54
N GLU A 327 21.41 -1.25 2.85
CA GLU A 327 22.46 -1.53 1.88
C GLU A 327 22.10 -2.73 0.98
N ALA A 328 21.41 -3.74 1.54
CA ALA A 328 20.93 -4.88 0.78
C ALA A 328 19.83 -4.50 -0.21
N ILE A 329 18.89 -3.62 0.17
CA ILE A 329 17.86 -3.11 -0.75
C ILE A 329 18.51 -2.33 -1.89
N GLU A 330 19.41 -1.40 -1.59
CA GLU A 330 20.15 -0.64 -2.59
C GLU A 330 20.96 -1.55 -3.55
N GLY A 331 21.51 -2.63 -3.01
CA GLY A 331 22.29 -3.60 -3.77
C GLY A 331 21.46 -4.58 -4.62
N LEU A 332 20.12 -4.57 -4.54
CA LEU A 332 19.28 -5.49 -5.32
C LEU A 332 19.38 -5.24 -6.83
N GLY A 333 19.65 -3.99 -7.24
CA GLY A 333 19.67 -3.65 -8.66
C GLY A 333 18.28 -3.85 -9.28
N THR A 334 18.25 -4.49 -10.46
CA THR A 334 16.97 -4.86 -11.10
C THR A 334 16.54 -6.24 -10.63
N LEU A 335 15.35 -6.32 -10.05
CA LEU A 335 14.72 -7.51 -9.51
C LEU A 335 13.40 -7.78 -10.25
N ASP A 336 13.23 -8.99 -10.78
CA ASP A 336 11.94 -9.47 -11.29
C ASP A 336 11.23 -10.26 -10.20
N ILE A 337 10.07 -9.77 -9.77
CA ILE A 337 9.24 -10.44 -8.78
C ILE A 337 8.01 -11.01 -9.50
N GLY A 338 8.18 -12.15 -10.14
CA GLY A 338 7.10 -12.84 -10.81
C GLY A 338 6.46 -12.06 -11.96
N GLY A 339 7.29 -11.42 -12.79
CA GLY A 339 6.88 -10.60 -13.93
C GLY A 339 6.67 -9.13 -13.61
N PHE A 340 6.79 -8.72 -12.35
CA PHE A 340 6.79 -7.31 -11.94
C PHE A 340 8.23 -6.87 -11.64
N ARG A 341 8.76 -5.94 -12.44
CA ARG A 341 10.15 -5.50 -12.33
C ARG A 341 10.30 -4.30 -11.44
N LEU A 342 11.25 -4.40 -10.50
CA LEU A 342 11.69 -3.33 -9.62
C LEU A 342 13.17 -3.04 -9.84
N SER A 343 13.58 -1.79 -9.63
CA SER A 343 14.99 -1.41 -9.76
C SER A 343 15.37 -0.45 -8.64
N PHE A 344 16.33 -0.86 -7.81
CA PHE A 344 16.86 -0.07 -6.70
C PHE A 344 18.36 0.17 -6.87
N GLY A 345 18.88 1.20 -6.22
CA GLY A 345 20.29 1.56 -6.22
C GLY A 345 20.55 2.67 -5.21
N ARG A 346 21.81 3.01 -4.94
CA ARG A 346 22.19 4.03 -3.95
C ARG A 346 21.53 5.40 -4.17
N GLU A 347 21.24 5.76 -5.42
CA GLU A 347 20.60 7.03 -5.77
C GLU A 347 19.14 6.83 -6.25
N ARG A 348 18.66 5.59 -6.23
CA ARG A 348 17.33 5.23 -6.70
C ARG A 348 16.59 4.40 -5.65
N HIS A 349 15.78 5.05 -4.84
CA HIS A 349 14.97 4.42 -3.79
C HIS A 349 13.49 4.27 -4.18
N HIS A 350 13.14 4.46 -5.44
CA HIS A 350 11.81 4.15 -5.99
C HIS A 350 11.95 3.05 -7.05
N GLY A 351 11.29 1.93 -6.81
CA GLY A 351 11.52 0.68 -7.53
C GLY A 351 10.84 0.61 -8.88
N SER A 352 9.68 1.27 -9.08
CA SER A 352 8.87 1.16 -10.29
C SER A 352 8.32 2.50 -10.76
N ASP A 353 8.18 2.61 -12.07
CA ASP A 353 7.46 3.69 -12.78
C ASP A 353 6.14 3.17 -13.39
N PHE A 354 5.70 1.98 -13.00
CA PHE A 354 4.53 1.33 -13.55
C PHE A 354 3.25 2.10 -13.19
N VAL A 355 2.49 2.46 -14.21
CA VAL A 355 1.12 2.99 -14.12
C VAL A 355 0.27 2.29 -15.17
N GLU A 356 -0.78 1.65 -14.74
CA GLU A 356 -1.82 1.08 -15.59
C GLU A 356 -3.09 1.91 -15.47
N ILE A 357 -3.79 2.11 -16.58
CA ILE A 357 -5.15 2.70 -16.59
C ILE A 357 -6.15 1.57 -16.72
N GLY A 358 -7.10 1.54 -15.81
CA GLY A 358 -8.23 0.64 -15.88
C GLY A 358 -9.55 1.40 -15.87
N VAL A 359 -10.58 0.75 -16.39
CA VAL A 359 -11.96 1.24 -16.34
C VAL A 359 -12.84 0.13 -15.79
N ARG A 360 -13.56 0.43 -14.71
CA ARG A 360 -14.66 -0.42 -14.28
C ARG A 360 -15.93 0.05 -14.98
N ALA A 361 -16.45 -0.81 -15.84
CA ALA A 361 -17.69 -0.58 -16.57
C ALA A 361 -18.92 -0.63 -15.65
N ARG A 362 -20.06 -0.14 -16.14
CA ARG A 362 -21.33 -0.12 -15.39
C ARG A 362 -21.82 -1.51 -14.98
N ASP A 363 -21.49 -2.53 -15.73
CA ASP A 363 -21.80 -3.95 -15.43
C ASP A 363 -20.79 -4.60 -14.45
N GLY A 364 -19.84 -3.82 -13.93
CA GLY A 364 -18.81 -4.27 -12.98
C GLY A 364 -17.60 -4.90 -13.61
N ARG A 365 -17.55 -5.10 -14.94
CA ARG A 365 -16.38 -5.65 -15.62
C ARG A 365 -15.24 -4.65 -15.64
N LEU A 366 -14.02 -5.17 -15.47
CA LEU A 366 -12.81 -4.40 -15.70
C LEU A 366 -12.49 -4.39 -17.20
N LEU A 367 -12.34 -3.18 -17.72
CA LEU A 367 -11.87 -2.93 -19.08
C LEU A 367 -10.46 -2.36 -19.01
N ARG A 368 -9.61 -2.78 -19.94
CA ARG A 368 -8.24 -2.22 -20.13
C ARG A 368 -8.25 -1.20 -21.24
#